data_43e5822353211cc4c66f9e158eaf46cd
#
_entry.id   43e5822353211cc4c66f9e158eaf46cd
#
_cell.length_a   1.000
_cell.length_b   1.000
_cell.length_c   1.000
_cell.angle_alpha   90.00
_cell.angle_beta   90.00
_cell.angle_gamma   90.00
#
_symmetry.space_group_name_H-M   'P 1'
#
loop_
_entity.id
_entity.type
_entity.pdbx_description
1 polymer ?
#
loop_
_entity_poly.entity_id
_entity_poly.type
_entity_poly.pdbx_seq_one_letter_code
_entity_poly.pdbx_strand_id
1 'polypeptide(L)'
;MIADNPYVKQFPELMAGKTVLYCHGFASSGQSGTVTRLREVMPQAKVIAPDLPIHPAEAIALLRNICQQERPDLIIGTSMGGMYAEQLYGFDRICVNAALEMGETMKAHGMTGTQQFQNPRLDGVQEFYVDKALVKEYKDQSEQRFRGATDEERQHIYGLFGDQDTTVDTYDMFHEVYPQAIHFHGEHRMNDQSFMHSVVPVIRWIDDRQEHRERPIIYIGIECLTPRPLQKEREQKPSSSVQKAIRMLIEHYQVYFVAENEATALPWLEEYIGVPAWHHTVITWRRDLLYGDYLISKQKEGDTMATLLEFGSDTFKTWEDLIEYFSHLGGQ
;
A
#
# COMPACT_ATOMS: atom_id res chain seq x y z
N MET A 1 -7.84 25.73 2.17
CA MET A 1 -8.27 25.31 3.50
C MET A 1 -7.94 23.83 3.65
N ILE A 2 -6.82 23.51 4.24
CA ILE A 2 -6.33 22.14 4.47
C ILE A 2 -6.94 21.52 5.75
N ALA A 3 -7.65 22.34 6.54
CA ALA A 3 -8.03 22.04 7.93
C ALA A 3 -9.08 20.93 8.14
N ASP A 4 -9.79 20.49 7.10
CA ASP A 4 -10.89 19.51 7.23
C ASP A 4 -10.66 18.19 6.47
N ASN A 5 -9.47 17.98 5.91
CA ASN A 5 -9.15 16.72 5.26
C ASN A 5 -8.84 15.65 6.33
N PRO A 6 -9.65 14.56 6.45
CA PRO A 6 -9.43 13.53 7.46
C PRO A 6 -8.11 12.79 7.30
N TYR A 7 -7.55 12.75 6.08
CA TYR A 7 -6.27 12.07 5.80
C TYR A 7 -5.08 12.85 6.34
N VAL A 8 -5.10 14.18 6.24
CA VAL A 8 -4.06 15.06 6.83
C VAL A 8 -4.00 14.93 8.35
N LYS A 9 -5.14 14.69 9.00
CA LYS A 9 -5.21 14.48 10.44
C LYS A 9 -4.63 13.13 10.88
N GLN A 10 -4.66 12.12 9.98
CA GLN A 10 -4.13 10.80 10.27
C GLN A 10 -2.60 10.72 10.12
N PHE A 11 -2.06 11.33 9.07
CA PHE A 11 -0.64 11.22 8.72
C PHE A 11 -0.05 12.59 8.39
N PRO A 12 -0.06 13.56 9.33
CA PRO A 12 0.31 14.96 9.04
C PRO A 12 1.75 15.12 8.57
N GLU A 13 2.64 14.21 8.93
CA GLU A 13 4.08 14.25 8.63
C GLU A 13 4.55 13.21 7.62
N LEU A 14 3.60 12.47 7.02
CA LEU A 14 3.95 11.43 6.05
C LEU A 14 4.74 12.03 4.89
N MET A 15 5.95 11.52 4.67
CA MET A 15 6.88 11.99 3.63
C MET A 15 7.18 13.50 3.72
N ALA A 16 7.12 14.12 4.91
CA ALA A 16 7.35 15.56 5.08
C ALA A 16 8.74 15.97 4.59
N GLY A 17 8.80 16.99 3.74
CA GLY A 17 10.03 17.52 3.15
C GLY A 17 10.64 16.65 2.04
N LYS A 18 10.02 15.52 1.70
CA LYS A 18 10.49 14.59 0.68
C LYS A 18 9.81 14.80 -0.67
N THR A 19 10.40 14.25 -1.71
CA THR A 19 9.88 14.28 -3.07
C THR A 19 9.31 12.92 -3.47
N VAL A 20 8.07 12.92 -3.95
CA VAL A 20 7.36 11.72 -4.44
C VAL A 20 7.08 11.89 -5.93
N LEU A 21 7.55 10.96 -6.75
CA LEU A 21 7.23 10.89 -8.17
C LEU A 21 6.08 9.92 -8.40
N TYR A 22 5.03 10.36 -9.08
CA TYR A 22 3.91 9.51 -9.46
C TYR A 22 3.86 9.26 -10.98
N CYS A 23 3.81 7.99 -11.36
CA CYS A 23 3.68 7.51 -12.73
C CYS A 23 2.25 7.02 -12.94
N HIS A 24 1.47 7.74 -13.75
CA HIS A 24 0.05 7.40 -13.99
C HIS A 24 -0.14 6.23 -14.96
N GLY A 25 -1.32 5.61 -14.92
CA GLY A 25 -1.72 4.53 -15.83
C GLY A 25 -2.05 5.00 -17.25
N PHE A 26 -2.32 4.04 -18.14
CA PHE A 26 -2.68 4.29 -19.54
C PHE A 26 -3.94 5.17 -19.65
N ALA A 27 -3.94 6.08 -20.60
CA ALA A 27 -5.02 7.05 -20.81
C ALA A 27 -5.38 7.92 -19.59
N SER A 28 -4.49 8.03 -18.61
CA SER A 28 -4.62 8.93 -17.46
C SER A 28 -3.73 10.17 -17.62
N SER A 29 -3.54 10.95 -16.55
CA SER A 29 -2.69 12.14 -16.54
C SER A 29 -2.14 12.46 -15.16
N GLY A 30 -1.26 13.45 -15.07
CA GLY A 30 -0.78 14.06 -13.83
C GLY A 30 -1.84 14.83 -13.03
N GLN A 31 -3.09 14.91 -13.53
CA GLN A 31 -4.23 15.55 -12.87
C GLN A 31 -5.29 14.52 -12.39
N SER A 32 -4.90 13.26 -12.29
CA SER A 32 -5.82 12.17 -11.87
C SER A 32 -6.23 12.27 -10.41
N GLY A 33 -7.35 11.62 -10.05
CA GLY A 33 -7.81 11.52 -8.67
C GLY A 33 -6.78 10.89 -7.73
N THR A 34 -5.94 9.97 -8.21
CA THR A 34 -4.84 9.39 -7.42
C THR A 34 -3.81 10.46 -7.03
N VAL A 35 -3.47 11.38 -7.93
CA VAL A 35 -2.56 12.50 -7.60
C VAL A 35 -3.16 13.42 -6.54
N THR A 36 -4.46 13.67 -6.63
CA THR A 36 -5.18 14.45 -5.59
C THR A 36 -5.07 13.75 -4.24
N ARG A 37 -5.35 12.45 -4.16
CA ARG A 37 -5.21 11.66 -2.92
C ARG A 37 -3.78 11.66 -2.36
N LEU A 38 -2.77 11.49 -3.22
CA LEU A 38 -1.38 11.56 -2.80
C LEU A 38 -1.04 12.91 -2.15
N ARG A 39 -1.47 14.03 -2.77
CA ARG A 39 -1.27 15.36 -2.21
C ARG A 39 -2.04 15.61 -0.92
N GLU A 40 -3.21 15.00 -0.79
CA GLU A 40 -4.02 15.08 0.43
C GLU A 40 -3.41 14.31 1.60
N VAL A 41 -2.91 13.09 1.32
CA VAL A 41 -2.30 12.21 2.33
C VAL A 41 -0.91 12.68 2.75
N MET A 42 -0.16 13.31 1.83
CA MET A 42 1.20 13.79 2.04
C MET A 42 1.29 15.31 1.81
N PRO A 43 0.63 16.12 2.66
CA PRO A 43 0.48 17.56 2.40
C PRO A 43 1.79 18.34 2.48
N GLN A 44 2.81 17.77 3.13
CA GLN A 44 4.15 18.37 3.28
C GLN A 44 5.19 17.75 2.32
N ALA A 45 4.78 16.83 1.45
CA ALA A 45 5.65 16.27 0.41
C ALA A 45 5.54 17.07 -0.90
N LYS A 46 6.62 17.08 -1.68
CA LYS A 46 6.60 17.55 -3.07
C LYS A 46 6.14 16.40 -3.98
N VAL A 47 4.88 16.40 -4.40
CA VAL A 47 4.34 15.39 -5.33
C VAL A 47 4.48 15.85 -6.77
N ILE A 48 5.36 15.18 -7.53
CA ILE A 48 5.60 15.38 -8.95
C ILE A 48 4.79 14.32 -9.72
N ALA A 49 3.93 14.76 -10.61
CA ALA A 49 3.09 13.90 -11.44
C ALA A 49 3.05 14.45 -12.86
N PRO A 50 3.99 14.08 -13.74
CA PRO A 50 4.01 14.57 -15.12
C PRO A 50 2.91 13.90 -15.95
N ASP A 51 2.45 14.59 -16.99
CA ASP A 51 1.71 13.96 -18.07
C ASP A 51 2.68 13.12 -18.91
N LEU A 52 2.52 11.81 -18.89
CA LEU A 52 3.41 10.91 -19.61
C LEU A 52 3.14 10.95 -21.12
N PRO A 53 4.18 10.98 -21.97
CA PRO A 53 4.04 10.74 -23.40
C PRO A 53 3.38 9.39 -23.69
N ILE A 54 2.67 9.29 -24.81
CA ILE A 54 2.02 8.05 -25.23
C ILE A 54 3.03 7.00 -25.74
N HIS A 55 4.18 7.44 -26.25
CA HIS A 55 5.27 6.58 -26.67
C HIS A 55 6.13 6.16 -25.46
N PRO A 56 6.24 4.85 -25.18
CA PRO A 56 6.88 4.37 -23.96
C PRO A 56 8.36 4.72 -23.84
N ALA A 57 9.08 4.81 -24.96
CA ALA A 57 10.49 5.24 -24.95
C ALA A 57 10.64 6.71 -24.51
N GLU A 58 9.74 7.59 -24.92
CA GLU A 58 9.72 8.99 -24.50
C GLU A 58 9.29 9.12 -23.03
N ALA A 59 8.29 8.33 -22.62
CA ALA A 59 7.80 8.32 -21.25
C ALA A 59 8.90 7.90 -20.26
N ILE A 60 9.60 6.79 -20.51
CA ILE A 60 10.68 6.33 -19.62
C ILE A 60 11.87 7.30 -19.64
N ALA A 61 12.18 7.95 -20.79
CA ALA A 61 13.22 8.95 -20.88
C ALA A 61 12.87 10.20 -20.03
N LEU A 62 11.63 10.69 -20.11
CA LEU A 62 11.13 11.77 -19.28
C LEU A 62 11.24 11.43 -17.79
N LEU A 63 10.77 10.24 -17.38
CA LEU A 63 10.81 9.81 -16.00
C LEU A 63 12.24 9.69 -15.47
N ARG A 64 13.17 9.14 -16.24
CA ARG A 64 14.60 9.07 -15.88
C ARG A 64 15.22 10.45 -15.73
N ASN A 65 14.87 11.39 -16.60
CA ASN A 65 15.34 12.78 -16.49
C ASN A 65 14.81 13.43 -15.19
N ILE A 66 13.53 13.24 -14.86
CA ILE A 66 12.96 13.73 -13.60
C ILE A 66 13.69 13.09 -12.40
N CYS A 67 13.93 11.78 -12.43
CA CYS A 67 14.67 11.09 -11.38
C CYS A 67 16.09 11.66 -11.19
N GLN A 68 16.78 12.01 -12.27
CA GLN A 68 18.12 12.62 -12.20
C GLN A 68 18.10 14.02 -11.61
N GLN A 69 17.10 14.83 -11.97
CA GLN A 69 17.01 16.23 -11.53
C GLN A 69 16.44 16.37 -10.12
N GLU A 70 15.37 15.62 -9.81
CA GLU A 70 14.58 15.80 -8.59
C GLU A 70 14.95 14.80 -7.49
N ARG A 71 15.62 13.69 -7.84
CA ARG A 71 16.02 12.61 -6.93
C ARG A 71 14.89 12.23 -5.96
N PRO A 72 13.75 11.72 -6.46
CA PRO A 72 12.62 11.42 -5.61
C PRO A 72 12.99 10.41 -4.51
N ASP A 73 12.47 10.62 -3.31
CA ASP A 73 12.59 9.71 -2.18
C ASP A 73 11.69 8.48 -2.33
N LEU A 74 10.63 8.62 -3.14
CA LEU A 74 9.68 7.55 -3.43
C LEU A 74 9.11 7.71 -4.84
N ILE A 75 9.00 6.60 -5.57
CA ILE A 75 8.30 6.52 -6.85
C ILE A 75 7.08 5.61 -6.69
N ILE A 76 5.90 6.10 -7.09
CA ILE A 76 4.66 5.31 -7.08
C ILE A 76 4.15 5.22 -8.51
N GLY A 77 3.92 4.00 -8.99
CA GLY A 77 3.35 3.75 -10.31
C GLY A 77 2.10 2.90 -10.27
N THR A 78 1.09 3.24 -11.05
CA THR A 78 -0.15 2.46 -11.16
C THR A 78 -0.34 1.93 -12.57
N SER A 79 -0.70 0.66 -12.72
CA SER A 79 -0.95 0.01 -14.02
C SER A 79 0.25 0.16 -14.97
N MET A 80 0.09 0.80 -16.15
CA MET A 80 1.20 1.16 -17.05
C MET A 80 2.31 1.94 -16.30
N GLY A 81 1.93 2.87 -15.43
CA GLY A 81 2.89 3.59 -14.59
C GLY A 81 3.68 2.70 -13.64
N GLY A 82 3.08 1.58 -13.20
CA GLY A 82 3.76 0.55 -12.41
C GLY A 82 4.84 -0.18 -13.21
N MET A 83 4.61 -0.44 -14.50
CA MET A 83 5.63 -0.97 -15.41
C MET A 83 6.84 -0.02 -15.54
N TYR A 84 6.58 1.30 -15.61
CA TYR A 84 7.68 2.27 -15.65
C TYR A 84 8.39 2.38 -14.31
N ALA A 85 7.63 2.45 -13.20
CA ALA A 85 8.21 2.56 -11.86
C ALA A 85 9.13 1.38 -11.54
N GLU A 86 8.77 0.16 -11.97
CA GLU A 86 9.62 -1.02 -11.82
C GLU A 86 11.02 -0.81 -12.46
N GLN A 87 11.08 -0.12 -13.60
CA GLN A 87 12.32 0.09 -14.37
C GLN A 87 13.14 1.34 -13.94
N LEU A 88 12.70 2.06 -12.90
CA LEU A 88 13.40 3.21 -12.34
C LEU A 88 14.21 2.80 -11.11
N TYR A 89 15.33 2.13 -11.35
CA TYR A 89 16.20 1.58 -10.31
C TYR A 89 16.93 2.65 -9.49
N GLY A 90 17.36 2.29 -8.27
CA GLY A 90 18.07 3.18 -7.33
C GLY A 90 17.15 4.05 -6.46
N PHE A 91 15.85 3.73 -6.40
CA PHE A 91 14.85 4.46 -5.61
C PHE A 91 13.92 3.51 -4.87
N ASP A 92 13.33 3.98 -3.78
CA ASP A 92 12.18 3.29 -3.18
C ASP A 92 10.97 3.39 -4.11
N ARG A 93 10.28 2.25 -4.34
CA ARG A 93 9.22 2.16 -5.34
C ARG A 93 8.01 1.39 -4.84
N ILE A 94 6.83 1.85 -5.23
CA ILE A 94 5.55 1.13 -5.07
C ILE A 94 4.93 0.96 -6.44
N CYS A 95 4.74 -0.30 -6.86
CA CYS A 95 4.09 -0.67 -8.11
C CYS A 95 2.70 -1.22 -7.80
N VAL A 96 1.65 -0.51 -8.20
CA VAL A 96 0.26 -0.92 -7.91
C VAL A 96 -0.40 -1.44 -9.18
N ASN A 97 -0.88 -2.68 -9.14
CA ASN A 97 -1.50 -3.36 -10.29
C ASN A 97 -0.66 -3.17 -11.56
N ALA A 98 0.66 -3.37 -11.44
CA ALA A 98 1.60 -3.04 -12.50
C ALA A 98 1.36 -3.87 -13.76
N ALA A 99 1.09 -3.20 -14.88
CA ALA A 99 0.90 -3.85 -16.19
C ALA A 99 2.26 -4.23 -16.81
N LEU A 100 2.96 -5.18 -16.19
CA LEU A 100 4.32 -5.60 -16.58
C LEU A 100 4.40 -6.19 -18.00
N GLU A 101 3.27 -6.56 -18.58
CA GLU A 101 3.10 -7.00 -19.95
C GLU A 101 2.11 -6.09 -20.70
N MET A 102 2.36 -4.77 -20.65
CA MET A 102 1.43 -3.77 -21.18
C MET A 102 1.01 -4.03 -22.61
N GLY A 103 1.91 -4.46 -23.49
CA GLY A 103 1.58 -4.79 -24.88
C GLY A 103 0.58 -5.93 -25.01
N GLU A 104 0.63 -6.94 -24.15
CA GLU A 104 -0.33 -8.04 -24.13
C GLU A 104 -1.64 -7.60 -23.46
N THR A 105 -1.58 -6.81 -22.41
CA THR A 105 -2.76 -6.19 -21.78
C THR A 105 -3.55 -5.36 -22.80
N MET A 106 -2.87 -4.54 -23.61
CA MET A 106 -3.51 -3.75 -24.67
C MET A 106 -4.24 -4.60 -25.70
N LYS A 107 -3.67 -5.75 -26.08
CA LYS A 107 -4.30 -6.70 -27.02
C LYS A 107 -5.51 -7.39 -26.39
N ALA A 108 -5.35 -7.91 -25.20
CA ALA A 108 -6.39 -8.63 -24.47
C ALA A 108 -7.65 -7.78 -24.25
N HIS A 109 -7.48 -6.48 -23.99
CA HIS A 109 -8.56 -5.54 -23.73
C HIS A 109 -8.96 -4.69 -24.94
N GLY A 110 -8.44 -4.98 -26.12
CA GLY A 110 -8.81 -4.26 -27.35
C GLY A 110 -8.50 -2.76 -27.32
N MET A 111 -7.41 -2.36 -26.68
CA MET A 111 -7.02 -0.96 -26.51
C MET A 111 -6.38 -0.37 -27.78
N THR A 112 -6.96 -0.64 -28.95
CA THR A 112 -6.50 -0.11 -30.25
C THR A 112 -7.53 0.91 -30.80
N GLY A 113 -7.10 1.76 -31.71
CA GLY A 113 -7.94 2.84 -32.25
C GLY A 113 -7.85 4.13 -31.42
N THR A 114 -8.82 5.01 -31.61
CA THR A 114 -8.89 6.28 -30.85
C THR A 114 -9.22 6.00 -29.38
N GLN A 115 -8.37 6.51 -28.49
CA GLN A 115 -8.52 6.46 -27.04
C GLN A 115 -8.74 7.88 -26.50
N GLN A 116 -9.56 8.00 -25.46
CA GLN A 116 -9.78 9.26 -24.76
C GLN A 116 -8.97 9.29 -23.47
N PHE A 117 -8.34 10.42 -23.16
CA PHE A 117 -7.78 10.63 -21.83
C PHE A 117 -8.91 10.78 -20.80
N GLN A 118 -8.82 10.02 -19.72
CA GLN A 118 -9.83 9.96 -18.66
C GLN A 118 -9.78 11.19 -17.73
N ASN A 119 -8.64 11.88 -17.73
CA ASN A 119 -8.39 13.04 -16.89
C ASN A 119 -7.80 14.17 -17.77
N PRO A 120 -8.04 15.45 -17.41
CA PRO A 120 -7.44 16.58 -18.11
C PRO A 120 -5.91 16.47 -18.12
N ARG A 121 -5.30 16.89 -19.22
CA ARG A 121 -3.85 17.02 -19.35
C ARG A 121 -3.46 18.49 -19.41
N LEU A 122 -2.24 18.80 -18.97
CA LEU A 122 -1.72 20.17 -19.01
C LEU A 122 -1.49 20.68 -20.45
N ASP A 123 -1.21 19.77 -21.39
CA ASP A 123 -1.05 20.07 -22.82
C ASP A 123 -2.39 20.27 -23.55
N GLY A 124 -3.53 20.00 -22.88
CA GLY A 124 -4.88 20.12 -23.44
C GLY A 124 -5.28 19.01 -24.41
N VAL A 125 -4.42 18.00 -24.62
CA VAL A 125 -4.72 16.85 -25.49
C VAL A 125 -5.81 16.00 -24.84
N GLN A 126 -6.88 15.70 -25.60
CA GLN A 126 -8.03 14.95 -25.10
C GLN A 126 -8.06 13.50 -25.60
N GLU A 127 -7.47 13.23 -26.75
CA GLU A 127 -7.48 11.92 -27.38
C GLU A 127 -6.14 11.59 -28.04
N PHE A 128 -5.90 10.31 -28.27
CA PHE A 128 -4.74 9.81 -28.99
C PHE A 128 -5.10 8.51 -29.73
N TYR A 129 -4.28 8.13 -30.69
CA TYR A 129 -4.52 6.96 -31.51
C TYR A 129 -3.53 5.85 -31.17
N VAL A 130 -4.05 4.65 -30.94
CA VAL A 130 -3.26 3.42 -30.68
C VAL A 130 -3.30 2.55 -31.91
N ASP A 131 -2.19 2.45 -32.60
CA ASP A 131 -1.99 1.52 -33.71
C ASP A 131 -1.17 0.28 -33.28
N LYS A 132 -0.94 -0.61 -34.24
CA LYS A 132 -0.14 -1.82 -33.98
C LYS A 132 1.33 -1.52 -33.67
N ALA A 133 1.86 -0.41 -34.18
CA ALA A 133 3.23 0.00 -33.92
C ALA A 133 3.39 0.41 -32.46
N LEU A 134 2.47 1.24 -31.94
CA LEU A 134 2.46 1.64 -30.53
C LEU A 134 2.28 0.45 -29.59
N VAL A 135 1.41 -0.52 -29.91
CA VAL A 135 1.28 -1.77 -29.12
C VAL A 135 2.61 -2.54 -29.11
N LYS A 136 3.32 -2.57 -30.23
CA LYS A 136 4.64 -3.20 -30.30
C LYS A 136 5.68 -2.46 -29.44
N GLU A 137 5.69 -1.11 -29.44
CA GLU A 137 6.56 -0.32 -28.58
C GLU A 137 6.34 -0.64 -27.10
N TYR A 138 5.07 -0.75 -26.66
CA TYR A 138 4.75 -1.17 -25.30
C TYR A 138 5.20 -2.60 -24.99
N LYS A 139 5.12 -3.51 -25.94
CA LYS A 139 5.68 -4.85 -25.77
C LYS A 139 7.20 -4.80 -25.60
N ASP A 140 7.90 -4.08 -26.48
CA ASP A 140 9.36 -3.94 -26.45
C ASP A 140 9.82 -3.25 -25.12
N GLN A 141 9.03 -2.31 -24.61
CA GLN A 141 9.28 -1.68 -23.30
C GLN A 141 9.04 -2.65 -22.14
N SER A 142 7.99 -3.45 -22.19
CA SER A 142 7.69 -4.48 -21.18
C SER A 142 8.81 -5.53 -21.07
N GLU A 143 9.51 -5.83 -22.16
CA GLU A 143 10.65 -6.76 -22.18
C GLU A 143 11.89 -6.22 -21.45
N GLN A 144 11.89 -4.93 -21.05
CA GLN A 144 12.95 -4.33 -20.23
C GLN A 144 12.77 -4.59 -18.72
N ARG A 145 11.61 -5.13 -18.30
CA ARG A 145 11.33 -5.42 -16.87
C ARG A 145 12.41 -6.30 -16.25
N PHE A 146 12.66 -6.08 -14.98
CA PHE A 146 13.56 -6.86 -14.12
C PHE A 146 15.06 -6.81 -14.48
N ARG A 147 15.47 -6.10 -15.52
CA ARG A 147 16.88 -6.09 -15.96
C ARG A 147 17.85 -5.52 -14.93
N GLY A 148 17.39 -4.65 -14.06
CA GLY A 148 18.19 -4.06 -12.99
C GLY A 148 17.88 -4.64 -11.61
N ALA A 149 17.14 -5.74 -11.51
CA ALA A 149 16.75 -6.35 -10.25
C ALA A 149 17.93 -7.05 -9.57
N THR A 150 18.70 -6.31 -8.79
CA THR A 150 19.75 -6.82 -7.90
C THR A 150 19.15 -7.17 -6.53
N ASP A 151 19.93 -7.86 -5.68
CA ASP A 151 19.50 -8.16 -4.30
C ASP A 151 19.24 -6.90 -3.47
N GLU A 152 19.97 -5.81 -3.74
CA GLU A 152 19.73 -4.50 -3.13
C GLU A 152 18.41 -3.90 -3.62
N GLU A 153 18.19 -3.88 -4.94
CA GLU A 153 16.94 -3.35 -5.53
C GLU A 153 15.68 -4.05 -5.04
N ARG A 154 15.77 -5.37 -4.76
CA ARG A 154 14.65 -6.16 -4.23
C ARG A 154 14.13 -5.67 -2.88
N GLN A 155 14.95 -4.99 -2.10
CA GLN A 155 14.56 -4.45 -0.79
C GLN A 155 13.88 -3.08 -0.90
N HIS A 156 13.97 -2.44 -2.07
CA HIS A 156 13.48 -1.08 -2.32
C HIS A 156 12.20 -1.03 -3.17
N ILE A 157 11.56 -2.17 -3.43
CA ILE A 157 10.36 -2.21 -4.26
C ILE A 157 9.25 -3.03 -3.61
N TYR A 158 8.04 -2.48 -3.61
CA TYR A 158 6.81 -3.15 -3.20
C TYR A 158 5.86 -3.27 -4.38
N GLY A 159 5.29 -4.45 -4.57
CA GLY A 159 4.20 -4.70 -5.51
C GLY A 159 2.89 -4.85 -4.77
N LEU A 160 1.89 -4.07 -5.11
CA LEU A 160 0.54 -4.16 -4.56
C LEU A 160 -0.42 -4.59 -5.66
N PHE A 161 -1.09 -5.72 -5.48
CA PHE A 161 -1.96 -6.32 -6.51
C PHE A 161 -3.36 -6.57 -5.96
N GLY A 162 -4.38 -6.06 -6.64
CA GLY A 162 -5.78 -6.28 -6.28
C GLY A 162 -6.21 -7.72 -6.56
N ASP A 163 -6.77 -8.41 -5.58
CA ASP A 163 -7.27 -9.79 -5.70
C ASP A 163 -8.50 -9.92 -6.63
N GLN A 164 -9.12 -8.77 -6.98
CA GLN A 164 -10.25 -8.68 -7.91
C GLN A 164 -9.87 -7.94 -9.21
N ASP A 165 -8.58 -7.78 -9.50
CA ASP A 165 -8.12 -7.17 -10.73
C ASP A 165 -8.36 -8.12 -11.92
N THR A 166 -9.24 -7.70 -12.82
CA THR A 166 -9.54 -8.44 -14.07
C THR A 166 -8.82 -7.86 -15.29
N THR A 167 -8.02 -6.82 -15.10
CA THR A 167 -7.31 -6.13 -16.19
C THR A 167 -5.87 -6.58 -16.30
N VAL A 168 -5.21 -6.78 -15.16
CA VAL A 168 -3.80 -7.13 -15.05
C VAL A 168 -3.65 -8.33 -14.12
N ASP A 169 -2.91 -9.33 -14.56
CA ASP A 169 -2.56 -10.52 -13.79
C ASP A 169 -1.04 -10.74 -13.89
N THR A 170 -0.28 -10.00 -13.10
CA THR A 170 1.19 -10.03 -13.10
C THR A 170 1.79 -10.22 -11.71
N TYR A 171 0.99 -10.62 -10.73
CA TYR A 171 1.45 -10.86 -9.36
C TYR A 171 2.56 -11.91 -9.31
N ASP A 172 2.31 -13.10 -9.86
CA ASP A 172 3.27 -14.20 -9.83
C ASP A 172 4.60 -13.82 -10.50
N MET A 173 4.52 -13.14 -11.63
CA MET A 173 5.69 -12.64 -12.35
C MET A 173 6.51 -11.63 -11.53
N PHE A 174 5.83 -10.74 -10.81
CA PHE A 174 6.47 -9.79 -9.92
C PHE A 174 7.09 -10.51 -8.71
N HIS A 175 6.32 -11.41 -8.09
CA HIS A 175 6.71 -12.14 -6.89
C HIS A 175 7.92 -13.08 -7.10
N GLU A 176 8.07 -13.66 -8.27
CA GLU A 176 9.25 -14.48 -8.63
C GLU A 176 10.55 -13.68 -8.54
N VAL A 177 10.51 -12.37 -8.76
CA VAL A 177 11.67 -11.49 -8.76
C VAL A 177 11.76 -10.67 -7.48
N TYR A 178 10.64 -10.12 -7.01
CA TYR A 178 10.57 -9.21 -5.88
C TYR A 178 9.71 -9.81 -4.76
N PRO A 179 10.31 -10.18 -3.62
CA PRO A 179 9.58 -10.87 -2.54
C PRO A 179 8.53 -9.99 -1.84
N GLN A 180 8.64 -8.66 -1.97
CA GLN A 180 7.70 -7.71 -1.38
C GLN A 180 6.47 -7.50 -2.29
N ALA A 181 5.81 -8.59 -2.69
CA ALA A 181 4.56 -8.61 -3.43
C ALA A 181 3.40 -8.90 -2.47
N ILE A 182 2.38 -8.07 -2.51
CA ILE A 182 1.27 -8.08 -1.55
C ILE A 182 -0.04 -8.07 -2.31
N HIS A 183 -0.95 -8.98 -1.98
CA HIS A 183 -2.34 -8.87 -2.39
C HIS A 183 -3.11 -7.91 -1.48
N PHE A 184 -3.97 -7.09 -2.06
CA PHE A 184 -4.96 -6.31 -1.32
C PHE A 184 -6.36 -6.58 -1.87
N HIS A 185 -7.37 -6.42 -1.02
CA HIS A 185 -8.75 -6.57 -1.45
C HIS A 185 -9.19 -5.37 -2.29
N GLY A 186 -9.30 -5.58 -3.61
CA GLY A 186 -9.66 -4.52 -4.54
C GLY A 186 -9.50 -4.89 -6.02
N GLU A 187 -10.02 -4.00 -6.85
CA GLU A 187 -10.00 -4.09 -8.30
C GLU A 187 -8.78 -3.40 -8.91
N HIS A 188 -8.71 -3.39 -10.26
CA HIS A 188 -7.66 -2.67 -11.00
C HIS A 188 -7.58 -1.18 -10.65
N ARG A 189 -8.73 -0.52 -10.47
CA ARG A 189 -8.82 0.86 -10.04
C ARG A 189 -9.03 0.95 -8.55
N MET A 190 -8.07 1.54 -7.86
CA MET A 190 -8.20 1.78 -6.43
C MET A 190 -9.27 2.83 -6.13
N ASN A 191 -10.19 2.49 -5.24
CA ASN A 191 -11.05 3.46 -4.56
C ASN A 191 -10.31 4.07 -3.34
N ASP A 192 -10.95 5.00 -2.63
CA ASP A 192 -10.35 5.66 -1.47
C ASP A 192 -10.00 4.66 -0.36
N GLN A 193 -10.84 3.68 -0.13
CA GLN A 193 -10.63 2.66 0.89
C GLN A 193 -9.40 1.81 0.54
N SER A 194 -9.32 1.25 -0.67
CA SER A 194 -8.18 0.46 -1.12
C SER A 194 -6.88 1.26 -1.07
N PHE A 195 -6.91 2.54 -1.48
CA PHE A 195 -5.74 3.43 -1.40
C PHE A 195 -5.26 3.60 0.05
N MET A 196 -6.16 3.96 0.96
CA MET A 196 -5.83 4.20 2.37
C MET A 196 -5.37 2.94 3.11
N HIS A 197 -5.93 1.79 2.77
CA HIS A 197 -5.62 0.52 3.44
C HIS A 197 -4.49 -0.28 2.80
N SER A 198 -4.05 0.09 1.58
CA SER A 198 -3.02 -0.66 0.86
C SER A 198 -1.78 0.18 0.58
N VAL A 199 -1.93 1.33 -0.06
CA VAL A 199 -0.79 2.15 -0.48
C VAL A 199 -0.21 2.94 0.68
N VAL A 200 -1.06 3.59 1.49
CA VAL A 200 -0.63 4.45 2.60
C VAL A 200 0.19 3.70 3.65
N PRO A 201 -0.16 2.47 4.09
CA PRO A 201 0.69 1.70 4.99
C PRO A 201 2.09 1.44 4.45
N VAL A 202 2.22 1.15 3.15
CA VAL A 202 3.53 0.91 2.52
C VAL A 202 4.33 2.21 2.42
N ILE A 203 3.71 3.33 2.06
CA ILE A 203 4.37 4.65 2.10
C ILE A 203 4.92 4.91 3.51
N ARG A 204 4.13 4.64 4.56
CA ARG A 204 4.55 4.83 5.95
C ARG A 204 5.73 3.93 6.32
N TRP A 205 5.74 2.66 5.93
CA TRP A 205 6.87 1.76 6.19
C TRP A 205 8.16 2.24 5.52
N ILE A 206 8.05 2.75 4.29
CA ILE A 206 9.19 3.34 3.57
C ILE A 206 9.66 4.61 4.29
N ASP A 207 8.76 5.51 4.66
CA ASP A 207 9.06 6.75 5.37
C ASP A 207 9.73 6.48 6.72
N ASP A 208 9.17 5.55 7.52
CA ASP A 208 9.74 5.16 8.80
C ASP A 208 11.15 4.55 8.65
N ARG A 209 11.37 3.73 7.62
CA ARG A 209 12.69 3.15 7.32
C ARG A 209 13.72 4.23 6.94
N GLN A 210 13.33 5.17 6.08
CA GLN A 210 14.20 6.26 5.64
C GLN A 210 14.56 7.22 6.79
N GLU A 211 13.64 7.46 7.71
CA GLU A 211 13.84 8.30 8.90
C GLU A 211 14.44 7.54 10.09
N HIS A 212 14.70 6.24 9.95
CA HIS A 212 15.11 5.38 11.07
C HIS A 212 14.16 5.51 12.27
N ARG A 213 12.86 5.65 12.01
CA ARG A 213 11.84 5.87 13.03
C ARG A 213 11.43 4.53 13.63
N GLU A 214 11.73 4.33 14.90
CA GLU A 214 11.26 3.21 15.68
C GLU A 214 9.91 3.58 16.33
N ARG A 215 8.94 2.65 16.27
CA ARG A 215 7.63 2.81 16.91
C ARG A 215 7.46 1.75 17.98
N PRO A 216 6.80 2.09 19.11
CA PRO A 216 6.47 1.08 20.12
C PRO A 216 5.63 -0.04 19.50
N ILE A 217 5.84 -1.27 19.97
CA ILE A 217 5.23 -2.47 19.43
C ILE A 217 3.98 -2.83 20.21
N ILE A 218 2.87 -3.02 19.49
CA ILE A 218 1.63 -3.57 20.03
C ILE A 218 1.34 -4.91 19.39
N TYR A 219 1.17 -5.95 20.22
CA TYR A 219 0.61 -7.22 19.80
C TYR A 219 -0.89 -7.28 20.09
N ILE A 220 -1.67 -7.73 19.12
CA ILE A 220 -3.14 -7.88 19.23
C ILE A 220 -3.51 -9.32 18.98
N GLY A 221 -4.05 -9.99 19.99
CA GLY A 221 -4.63 -11.32 19.83
C GLY A 221 -5.84 -11.28 18.90
N ILE A 222 -5.87 -12.15 17.88
CA ILE A 222 -6.93 -12.17 16.87
C ILE A 222 -8.33 -12.39 17.50
N GLU A 223 -8.39 -13.06 18.64
CA GLU A 223 -9.61 -13.25 19.41
C GLU A 223 -10.20 -11.93 19.97
N CYS A 224 -9.41 -10.87 20.02
CA CYS A 224 -9.89 -9.54 20.42
C CYS A 224 -10.59 -8.80 19.27
N LEU A 225 -10.30 -9.19 18.03
CA LEU A 225 -10.84 -8.57 16.82
C LEU A 225 -12.22 -9.12 16.43
N THR A 226 -12.53 -10.32 16.93
CA THR A 226 -13.78 -11.03 16.59
C THR A 226 -14.63 -11.32 17.82
N PRO A 227 -15.95 -11.26 17.72
CA PRO A 227 -16.84 -11.57 18.84
C PRO A 227 -16.82 -13.07 19.23
N ARG A 228 -16.43 -13.95 18.32
CA ARG A 228 -16.35 -15.41 18.49
C ARG A 228 -15.07 -15.93 17.84
N PRO A 229 -14.60 -17.14 18.25
CA PRO A 229 -13.47 -17.80 17.58
C PRO A 229 -13.68 -17.93 16.08
N LEU A 230 -12.64 -17.71 15.30
CA LEU A 230 -12.67 -17.84 13.84
C LEU A 230 -12.98 -19.30 13.47
N GLN A 231 -13.97 -19.49 12.61
CA GLN A 231 -14.34 -20.79 12.04
C GLN A 231 -14.34 -20.67 10.51
N LYS A 232 -13.85 -21.71 9.82
CA LYS A 232 -13.71 -21.74 8.35
C LYS A 232 -14.98 -21.44 7.55
N GLU A 233 -16.15 -21.56 8.16
CA GLU A 233 -17.45 -21.52 7.45
C GLU A 233 -18.31 -20.30 7.79
N ARG A 234 -17.84 -19.34 8.59
CA ARG A 234 -18.62 -18.16 8.97
C ARG A 234 -17.82 -16.89 8.81
N GLU A 235 -18.23 -16.07 7.88
CA GLU A 235 -17.77 -14.68 7.76
C GLU A 235 -18.08 -13.92 9.07
N GLN A 236 -17.04 -13.45 9.72
CA GLN A 236 -17.13 -12.59 10.90
C GLN A 236 -16.38 -11.29 10.60
N LYS A 237 -17.12 -10.30 10.13
CA LYS A 237 -16.54 -8.96 9.90
C LYS A 237 -16.16 -8.30 11.23
N PRO A 238 -15.02 -7.62 11.30
CA PRO A 238 -14.68 -6.81 12.47
C PRO A 238 -15.69 -5.66 12.62
N SER A 239 -16.00 -5.29 13.85
CA SER A 239 -16.87 -4.15 14.11
C SER A 239 -16.24 -2.83 13.65
N SER A 240 -17.03 -1.78 13.50
CA SER A 240 -16.52 -0.45 13.15
C SER A 240 -15.56 0.12 14.20
N SER A 241 -15.75 -0.22 15.48
CA SER A 241 -14.85 0.18 16.55
C SER A 241 -13.49 -0.52 16.46
N VAL A 242 -13.46 -1.82 16.13
CA VAL A 242 -12.22 -2.55 15.84
C VAL A 242 -11.45 -1.89 14.69
N GLN A 243 -12.12 -1.62 13.57
CA GLN A 243 -11.48 -0.98 12.41
C GLN A 243 -10.95 0.43 12.74
N LYS A 244 -11.71 1.20 13.54
CA LYS A 244 -11.28 2.51 14.00
C LYS A 244 -10.05 2.41 14.90
N ALA A 245 -10.05 1.46 15.85
CA ALA A 245 -8.94 1.24 16.78
C ALA A 245 -7.66 0.85 16.03
N ILE A 246 -7.74 -0.11 15.13
CA ILE A 246 -6.57 -0.55 14.33
C ILE A 246 -6.00 0.64 13.54
N ARG A 247 -6.85 1.43 12.86
CA ARG A 247 -6.39 2.61 12.13
C ARG A 247 -5.66 3.60 13.02
N MET A 248 -6.18 3.89 14.19
CA MET A 248 -5.54 4.78 15.17
C MET A 248 -4.20 4.21 15.67
N LEU A 249 -4.18 2.93 16.01
CA LEU A 249 -2.96 2.29 16.54
C LEU A 249 -1.83 2.28 15.50
N ILE A 250 -2.10 1.95 14.24
CA ILE A 250 -1.08 1.95 13.19
C ILE A 250 -0.51 3.34 12.86
N GLU A 251 -1.13 4.42 13.31
CA GLU A 251 -0.58 5.78 13.14
C GLU A 251 0.65 6.02 14.02
N HIS A 252 0.65 5.45 15.22
CA HIS A 252 1.66 5.73 16.25
C HIS A 252 2.49 4.51 16.66
N TYR A 253 2.01 3.30 16.39
CA TYR A 253 2.59 2.05 16.86
C TYR A 253 2.92 1.12 15.68
N GLN A 254 3.85 0.20 15.92
CA GLN A 254 4.06 -0.96 15.09
C GLN A 254 3.14 -2.07 15.56
N VAL A 255 2.08 -2.36 14.80
CA VAL A 255 1.04 -3.32 15.19
C VAL A 255 1.33 -4.68 14.60
N TYR A 256 1.31 -5.72 15.45
CA TYR A 256 1.38 -7.14 15.05
C TYR A 256 0.13 -7.88 15.51
N PHE A 257 -0.35 -8.78 14.66
CA PHE A 257 -1.48 -9.66 14.98
C PHE A 257 -0.98 -11.02 15.45
N VAL A 258 -1.56 -11.54 16.54
CA VAL A 258 -1.14 -12.81 17.13
C VAL A 258 -2.26 -13.82 17.02
N ALA A 259 -1.95 -14.99 16.47
CA ALA A 259 -2.88 -16.09 16.30
C ALA A 259 -2.21 -17.44 16.63
N GLU A 260 -3.03 -18.45 16.89
CA GLU A 260 -2.59 -19.81 17.16
C GLU A 260 -2.72 -20.73 15.93
N ASN A 261 -3.54 -20.35 14.96
CA ASN A 261 -3.83 -21.14 13.76
C ASN A 261 -3.71 -20.30 12.50
N GLU A 262 -2.67 -20.57 11.74
CA GLU A 262 -2.38 -19.89 10.47
C GLU A 262 -3.52 -20.04 9.45
N ALA A 263 -4.02 -21.27 9.26
CA ALA A 263 -5.00 -21.57 8.21
C ALA A 263 -6.35 -20.86 8.39
N THR A 264 -6.64 -20.36 9.59
CA THR A 264 -7.86 -19.58 9.86
C THR A 264 -7.57 -18.09 10.02
N ALA A 265 -6.40 -17.73 10.52
CA ALA A 265 -6.05 -16.36 10.83
C ALA A 265 -5.63 -15.56 9.59
N LEU A 266 -4.72 -16.10 8.78
CA LEU A 266 -4.18 -15.36 7.64
C LEU A 266 -5.25 -14.98 6.62
N PRO A 267 -6.14 -15.87 6.15
CA PRO A 267 -7.16 -15.46 5.19
C PRO A 267 -8.11 -14.39 5.74
N TRP A 268 -8.42 -14.47 7.03
CA TRP A 268 -9.26 -13.46 7.68
C TRP A 268 -8.55 -12.10 7.81
N LEU A 269 -7.28 -12.11 8.20
CA LEU A 269 -6.48 -10.89 8.31
C LEU A 269 -6.26 -10.23 6.95
N GLU A 270 -5.99 -11.00 5.91
CA GLU A 270 -5.85 -10.52 4.54
C GLU A 270 -7.13 -9.86 4.07
N GLU A 271 -8.29 -10.48 4.31
CA GLU A 271 -9.59 -9.95 3.87
C GLU A 271 -10.02 -8.69 4.64
N TYR A 272 -9.86 -8.66 5.96
CA TYR A 272 -10.47 -7.62 6.79
C TYR A 272 -9.50 -6.57 7.31
N ILE A 273 -8.22 -6.89 7.44
CA ILE A 273 -7.16 -5.98 7.88
C ILE A 273 -6.31 -5.54 6.68
N GLY A 274 -6.03 -6.45 5.75
CA GLY A 274 -5.30 -6.17 4.52
C GLY A 274 -3.81 -5.94 4.75
N VAL A 275 -3.25 -5.00 3.99
CA VAL A 275 -1.81 -4.71 3.98
C VAL A 275 -1.18 -4.49 5.35
N PRO A 276 -1.81 -3.84 6.35
CA PRO A 276 -1.24 -3.73 7.68
C PRO A 276 -0.93 -5.06 8.39
N ALA A 277 -1.55 -6.18 7.95
CA ALA A 277 -1.26 -7.51 8.50
C ALA A 277 -0.12 -8.24 7.76
N TRP A 278 0.25 -7.79 6.57
CA TRP A 278 1.30 -8.41 5.77
C TRP A 278 2.64 -8.34 6.49
N HIS A 279 3.28 -9.50 6.72
CA HIS A 279 4.49 -9.67 7.54
C HIS A 279 4.37 -9.12 8.99
N HIS A 280 3.15 -8.79 9.43
CA HIS A 280 2.84 -8.33 10.78
C HIS A 280 1.95 -9.32 11.53
N THR A 281 2.05 -10.60 11.20
CA THR A 281 1.31 -11.67 11.86
C THR A 281 2.29 -12.66 12.51
N VAL A 282 2.05 -12.96 13.78
CA VAL A 282 2.82 -13.95 14.57
C VAL A 282 1.92 -15.13 14.88
N ILE A 283 2.33 -16.33 14.47
CA ILE A 283 1.62 -17.57 14.80
C ILE A 283 2.32 -18.23 15.96
N THR A 284 1.71 -18.22 17.13
CA THR A 284 2.29 -18.78 18.35
C THR A 284 1.25 -19.05 19.44
N TRP A 285 1.47 -20.10 20.23
CA TRP A 285 0.80 -20.32 21.52
C TRP A 285 1.60 -19.78 22.69
N ARG A 286 2.86 -19.37 22.46
CA ARG A 286 3.78 -18.89 23.48
C ARG A 286 3.85 -17.37 23.47
N ARG A 287 2.73 -16.72 23.84
CA ARG A 287 2.64 -15.25 23.91
C ARG A 287 3.55 -14.63 24.97
N ASP A 288 3.89 -15.42 25.98
CA ASP A 288 4.88 -15.08 27.00
C ASP A 288 6.28 -14.77 26.41
N LEU A 289 6.58 -15.23 25.21
CA LEU A 289 7.84 -14.97 24.50
C LEU A 289 7.79 -13.74 23.59
N LEU A 290 6.64 -13.06 23.48
CA LEU A 290 6.52 -11.87 22.65
C LEU A 290 7.21 -10.68 23.30
N TYR A 291 8.21 -10.14 22.60
CA TYR A 291 8.97 -9.00 23.06
C TYR A 291 8.44 -7.72 22.43
N GLY A 292 7.79 -6.86 23.22
CA GLY A 292 7.18 -5.63 22.76
C GLY A 292 6.70 -4.77 23.92
N ASP A 293 6.02 -3.66 23.62
CA ASP A 293 5.56 -2.71 24.65
C ASP A 293 4.20 -3.10 25.22
N TYR A 294 3.27 -3.53 24.36
CA TYR A 294 1.91 -3.88 24.76
C TYR A 294 1.44 -5.20 24.13
N LEU A 295 0.62 -5.93 24.87
CA LEU A 295 -0.10 -7.12 24.40
C LEU A 295 -1.59 -6.97 24.75
N ILE A 296 -2.45 -6.87 23.74
CA ILE A 296 -3.91 -6.88 23.90
C ILE A 296 -4.38 -8.31 23.70
N SER A 297 -4.89 -8.94 24.76
CA SER A 297 -5.32 -10.34 24.76
C SER A 297 -6.55 -10.56 25.63
N LYS A 298 -7.41 -11.52 25.25
CA LYS A 298 -8.49 -12.04 26.12
C LYS A 298 -7.99 -13.08 27.10
N GLN A 299 -6.82 -13.64 26.86
CA GLN A 299 -6.24 -14.68 27.71
C GLN A 299 -5.48 -14.02 28.85
N LYS A 300 -5.62 -14.60 30.05
CA LYS A 300 -4.73 -14.29 31.16
C LYS A 300 -3.40 -14.98 30.89
N GLU A 301 -2.53 -14.26 30.23
CA GLU A 301 -1.15 -14.69 30.05
C GLU A 301 -0.44 -14.68 31.40
N GLY A 302 0.50 -15.60 31.58
CA GLY A 302 1.44 -15.55 32.71
C GLY A 302 2.35 -14.33 32.65
N ASP A 303 3.55 -14.40 33.19
CA ASP A 303 4.53 -13.30 33.07
C ASP A 303 4.86 -13.05 31.60
N THR A 304 4.36 -11.94 31.04
CA THR A 304 4.65 -11.49 29.68
C THR A 304 5.73 -10.42 29.68
N MET A 305 6.52 -10.35 28.61
CA MET A 305 7.52 -9.29 28.43
C MET A 305 6.86 -7.95 28.09
N ALA A 306 5.69 -7.98 27.47
CA ALA A 306 4.90 -6.80 27.12
C ALA A 306 3.89 -6.47 28.23
N THR A 307 3.48 -5.21 28.32
CA THR A 307 2.39 -4.77 29.21
C THR A 307 1.07 -5.39 28.72
N LEU A 308 0.51 -6.31 29.52
CA LEU A 308 -0.75 -6.96 29.19
C LEU A 308 -1.93 -5.99 29.41
N LEU A 309 -2.71 -5.76 28.36
CA LEU A 309 -4.02 -5.12 28.38
C LEU A 309 -5.09 -6.21 28.21
N GLU A 310 -5.64 -6.70 29.34
CA GLU A 310 -6.62 -7.80 29.35
C GLU A 310 -7.95 -7.32 28.76
N PHE A 311 -8.21 -7.68 27.48
CA PHE A 311 -9.44 -7.31 26.78
C PHE A 311 -10.64 -8.11 27.28
N GLY A 312 -11.72 -7.42 27.64
CA GLY A 312 -12.89 -7.98 28.31
C GLY A 312 -12.83 -7.90 29.83
N SER A 313 -11.76 -7.33 30.41
CA SER A 313 -11.67 -6.99 31.83
C SER A 313 -12.58 -5.83 32.21
N ASP A 314 -12.65 -5.48 33.51
CA ASP A 314 -13.37 -4.29 33.96
C ASP A 314 -12.77 -3.00 33.46
N THR A 315 -11.47 -2.95 33.17
CA THR A 315 -10.74 -1.77 32.67
C THR A 315 -10.84 -1.63 31.15
N PHE A 316 -10.77 -2.72 30.40
CA PHE A 316 -10.77 -2.74 28.93
C PHE A 316 -11.88 -3.65 28.42
N LYS A 317 -13.15 -3.27 28.65
CA LYS A 317 -14.32 -4.06 28.21
C LYS A 317 -14.52 -4.03 26.71
N THR A 318 -14.21 -2.90 26.11
CA THR A 318 -14.50 -2.60 24.70
C THR A 318 -13.27 -2.01 24.01
N TRP A 319 -13.35 -1.91 22.69
CA TRP A 319 -12.32 -1.23 21.90
C TRP A 319 -12.30 0.29 22.12
N GLU A 320 -13.41 0.87 22.54
CA GLU A 320 -13.52 2.28 22.91
C GLU A 320 -12.66 2.59 24.14
N ASP A 321 -12.61 1.70 25.12
CA ASP A 321 -11.77 1.86 26.31
C ASP A 321 -10.27 1.82 25.93
N LEU A 322 -9.89 0.94 25.00
CA LEU A 322 -8.53 0.88 24.47
C LEU A 322 -8.17 2.13 23.66
N ILE A 323 -9.09 2.62 22.81
CA ILE A 323 -8.91 3.87 22.05
C ILE A 323 -8.67 5.03 23.01
N GLU A 324 -9.47 5.15 24.07
CA GLU A 324 -9.32 6.18 25.08
C GLU A 324 -7.96 6.07 25.77
N TYR A 325 -7.57 4.88 26.21
CA TYR A 325 -6.27 4.62 26.85
C TYR A 325 -5.10 5.08 25.97
N PHE A 326 -5.06 4.64 24.73
CA PHE A 326 -3.96 4.98 23.83
C PHE A 326 -4.00 6.45 23.35
N SER A 327 -5.17 7.08 23.27
CA SER A 327 -5.26 8.50 22.94
C SER A 327 -4.65 9.41 24.01
N HIS A 328 -4.67 8.99 25.26
CA HIS A 328 -4.01 9.71 26.36
C HIS A 328 -2.48 9.51 26.36
N LEU A 329 -1.99 8.38 25.85
CA LEU A 329 -0.55 8.10 25.75
C LEU A 329 0.12 8.80 24.56
N GLY A 330 -0.62 8.99 23.46
CA GLY A 330 -0.12 9.65 22.24
C GLY A 330 -0.08 11.17 22.31
N GLY A 331 -0.45 11.77 23.42
CA GLY A 331 -0.51 13.23 23.64
C GLY A 331 0.73 13.83 24.32
N GLN A 332 1.90 13.14 24.29
CA GLN A 332 3.15 13.69 24.82
C GLN A 332 4.17 13.90 23.71
#